data_b7f5fe3ea7e3e56d0998257a9c4ed889
#
_entry.id   b7f5fe3ea7e3e56d0998257a9c4ed889
#
_cell.length_a   1.000
_cell.length_b   1.000
_cell.length_c   1.000
_cell.angle_alpha   90.00
_cell.angle_beta   90.00
_cell.angle_gamma   90.00
#
_symmetry.space_group_name_H-M   'P 1'
#
loop_
_entity.id
_entity.type
_entity.pdbx_description
1 polymer ?
#
loop_
_entity_poly.entity_id
_entity_poly.type
_entity_poly.pdbx_seq_one_letter_code
_entity_poly.pdbx_strand_id
1 'polypeptide(L)'
;MLCIVSCKDKHKIVEPKEGPAHLVIQPTERYVGNIPLGSGVMEFEFAMINDGSEDLLIGQIENLCSCTHAEYVEKPISPGHGRTLKIFLDTGHLTPGEFTRTVIVHSNGGEVAIDLTGNRLN
;
A
#
# COMPACT_ATOMS: atom_id res chain seq x y z
N MET A 1 -34.43 -4.49 -15.72
CA MET A 1 -34.21 -4.25 -15.63
C MET A 1 -33.67 -3.83 -15.64
N LEU A 2 -33.71 -4.14 -15.81
CA LEU A 2 -33.27 -3.84 -15.80
C LEU A 2 -32.52 -3.43 -15.76
N CYS A 3 -32.39 -3.54 -15.98
CA CYS A 3 -31.72 -3.16 -15.94
C CYS A 3 -31.05 -2.93 -15.76
N ILE A 4 -31.08 -3.15 -15.89
CA ILE A 4 -30.47 -2.92 -15.72
C ILE A 4 -29.73 -2.63 -15.74
N VAL A 5 -29.87 -2.80 -15.93
CA VAL A 5 -29.24 -2.51 -15.91
C VAL A 5 -28.60 -2.11 -16.04
N SER A 6 -28.70 -2.23 -16.25
CA SER A 6 -28.19 -1.84 -16.29
C SER A 6 -27.55 -1.28 -16.31
N CYS A 7 -27.68 -1.23 -16.51
CA CYS A 7 -27.08 -0.79 -16.49
C CYS A 7 -26.37 -0.48 -16.35
N LYS A 8 -26.32 -0.74 -16.48
CA LYS A 8 -25.59 -0.68 -16.35
C LYS A 8 -24.60 -0.44 -16.58
N ASP A 9 -24.58 -0.42 -16.76
CA ASP A 9 -23.69 -0.29 -16.90
C ASP A 9 -22.83 -0.10 -17.15
N LYS A 10 -22.68 -0.09 -17.42
CA LYS A 10 -21.84 -0.05 -17.43
C LYS A 10 -20.84 0.36 -17.58
N HIS A 11 -20.51 0.48 -17.56
CA HIS A 11 -19.54 0.69 -17.33
C HIS A 11 -18.63 0.58 -17.18
N LYS A 12 -18.15 -0.10 -18.37
CA LYS A 12 -17.27 -0.54 -17.83
C LYS A 12 -16.46 0.13 -16.84
N ILE A 13 -16.48 0.46 -16.57
CA ILE A 13 -16.07 1.04 -15.32
C ILE A 13 -15.65 -0.03 -14.38
N VAL A 14 -14.55 0.16 -13.67
CA VAL A 14 -14.27 -0.70 -12.57
C VAL A 14 -15.32 -0.44 -11.52
N GLU A 15 -16.14 -1.41 -11.28
CA GLU A 15 -17.15 -1.25 -10.26
C GLU A 15 -16.54 -1.43 -8.89
N PRO A 16 -16.97 -0.64 -7.90
CA PRO A 16 -16.54 -0.88 -6.54
C PRO A 16 -16.93 -2.28 -6.12
N LYS A 17 -16.11 -2.89 -5.29
CA LYS A 17 -16.47 -4.17 -4.73
C LYS A 17 -17.73 -4.04 -3.94
N GLU A 18 -18.50 -5.10 -3.90
CA GLU A 18 -19.66 -5.10 -3.07
C GLU A 18 -19.28 -5.10 -1.61
N GLY A 19 -20.14 -4.46 -0.82
CA GLY A 19 -19.88 -4.36 0.58
C GLY A 19 -19.16 -3.08 0.88
N PRO A 20 -18.60 -2.98 2.09
CA PRO A 20 -18.06 -1.72 2.57
C PRO A 20 -16.79 -1.34 1.84
N ALA A 21 -15.88 -0.72 2.53
CA ALA A 21 -14.62 -0.30 1.97
C ALA A 21 -13.79 -1.49 1.52
N HIS A 22 -12.91 -1.25 0.56
CA HIS A 22 -11.98 -2.30 0.12
C HIS A 22 -10.65 -1.66 -0.23
N LEU A 23 -9.59 -2.14 0.42
CA LEU A 23 -8.26 -1.58 0.27
C LEU A 23 -7.50 -2.30 -0.82
N VAL A 24 -7.00 -1.53 -1.79
CA VAL A 24 -6.07 -2.00 -2.81
C VAL A 24 -4.82 -1.13 -2.70
N ILE A 25 -3.65 -1.75 -2.77
CA ILE A 25 -2.39 -1.01 -2.77
C ILE A 25 -1.60 -1.39 -4.01
N GLN A 26 -0.99 -0.38 -4.63
CA GLN A 26 -0.22 -0.57 -5.85
C GLN A 26 1.08 0.20 -5.75
N PRO A 27 2.21 -0.49 -5.98
CA PRO A 27 2.35 -1.93 -6.08
C PRO A 27 2.40 -2.56 -4.68
N THR A 28 2.31 -3.87 -4.59
CA THR A 28 2.45 -4.57 -3.31
C THR A 28 3.85 -5.12 -3.11
N GLU A 29 4.69 -5.00 -4.13
CA GLU A 29 6.08 -5.43 -4.04
C GLU A 29 6.94 -4.41 -4.77
N ARG A 30 8.02 -3.99 -4.12
CA ARG A 30 8.92 -3.00 -4.69
C ARG A 30 10.35 -3.48 -4.57
N TYR A 31 10.99 -3.69 -5.72
CA TYR A 31 12.42 -3.99 -5.72
C TYR A 31 13.17 -2.67 -5.67
N VAL A 32 13.92 -2.47 -4.58
CA VAL A 32 14.61 -1.20 -4.37
C VAL A 32 16.04 -1.21 -4.89
N GLY A 33 16.50 -2.36 -5.40
CA GLY A 33 17.78 -2.45 -6.08
C GLY A 33 18.93 -2.74 -5.15
N ASN A 34 20.13 -2.48 -5.65
CA ASN A 34 21.36 -2.61 -4.87
C ASN A 34 21.55 -1.34 -4.08
N ILE A 35 21.73 -1.48 -2.77
CA ILE A 35 21.82 -0.35 -1.86
C ILE A 35 23.26 -0.23 -1.36
N PRO A 36 23.97 0.84 -1.76
CA PRO A 36 25.33 1.05 -1.27
C PRO A 36 25.35 1.37 0.21
N LEU A 37 26.45 1.04 0.84
CA LEU A 37 26.68 1.42 2.22
C LEU A 37 26.58 2.93 2.35
N GLY A 38 25.91 3.40 3.40
CA GLY A 38 25.79 4.83 3.64
C GLY A 38 24.63 5.49 2.91
N SER A 39 23.70 4.72 2.36
CA SER A 39 22.54 5.29 1.64
C SER A 39 21.57 6.02 2.53
N GLY A 40 21.60 5.76 3.85
CA GLY A 40 20.70 6.46 4.77
C GLY A 40 19.27 5.98 4.66
N VAL A 41 18.35 6.92 4.85
CA VAL A 41 16.91 6.61 4.79
C VAL A 41 16.42 6.86 3.38
N MET A 42 15.73 5.87 2.82
CA MET A 42 15.17 5.95 1.48
C MET A 42 13.65 5.99 1.57
N GLU A 43 13.03 6.74 0.67
CA GLU A 43 11.58 6.93 0.67
C GLU A 43 10.98 6.29 -0.56
N PHE A 44 9.86 5.58 -0.37
CA PHE A 44 9.12 4.94 -1.47
C PHE A 44 7.65 5.26 -1.34
N GLU A 45 6.98 5.51 -2.47
CA GLU A 45 5.57 5.88 -2.48
C GLU A 45 4.73 4.76 -3.05
N PHE A 46 3.56 4.58 -2.46
CA PHE A 46 2.58 3.58 -2.86
C PHE A 46 1.22 4.24 -2.92
N ALA A 47 0.34 3.70 -3.76
CA ALA A 47 -1.02 4.21 -3.84
C ALA A 47 -1.95 3.30 -3.06
N MET A 48 -2.66 3.88 -2.09
CA MET A 48 -3.75 3.19 -1.40
C MET A 48 -5.04 3.62 -2.06
N ILE A 49 -5.83 2.66 -2.51
CA ILE A 49 -7.03 2.92 -3.28
C ILE A 49 -8.21 2.25 -2.60
N ASN A 50 -9.32 2.98 -2.51
CA ASN A 50 -10.57 2.43 -2.01
C ASN A 50 -11.44 2.07 -3.21
N ASP A 51 -11.53 0.78 -3.54
CA ASP A 51 -12.44 0.36 -4.61
C ASP A 51 -13.71 -0.27 -4.06
N GLY A 52 -14.02 0.02 -2.80
CA GLY A 52 -15.29 -0.37 -2.19
C GLY A 52 -16.34 0.70 -2.36
N SER A 53 -17.44 0.55 -1.62
CA SER A 53 -18.60 1.43 -1.73
C SER A 53 -18.79 2.33 -0.50
N GLU A 54 -17.95 2.19 0.53
CA GLU A 54 -18.00 3.02 1.73
C GLU A 54 -16.61 3.56 2.02
N ASP A 55 -16.54 4.55 2.90
CA ASP A 55 -15.26 5.18 3.23
C ASP A 55 -14.29 4.18 3.80
N LEU A 56 -13.06 4.25 3.32
CA LEU A 56 -11.97 3.40 3.78
C LEU A 56 -11.23 4.12 4.91
N LEU A 57 -11.12 3.43 6.03
CA LEU A 57 -10.41 3.94 7.19
C LEU A 57 -9.17 3.09 7.40
N ILE A 58 -8.01 3.72 7.27
CA ILE A 58 -6.75 3.03 7.52
C ILE A 58 -6.56 2.95 9.03
N GLY A 59 -6.28 1.74 9.50
CA GLY A 59 -6.03 1.51 10.90
C GLY A 59 -4.55 1.45 11.18
N GLN A 60 -4.14 0.38 11.84
CA GLN A 60 -2.74 0.20 12.18
C GLN A 60 -1.91 -0.13 10.95
N ILE A 61 -0.72 0.44 10.88
CA ILE A 61 0.27 0.03 9.91
C ILE A 61 1.36 -0.68 10.68
N GLU A 62 1.53 -1.96 10.36
CA GLU A 62 2.39 -2.83 11.11
C GLU A 62 3.73 -2.94 10.39
N ASN A 63 4.77 -2.43 11.02
CA ASN A 63 6.13 -2.49 10.48
C ASN A 63 6.82 -3.67 11.15
N LEU A 64 7.10 -4.73 10.38
CA LEU A 64 7.68 -5.94 10.94
C LEU A 64 9.18 -5.80 11.19
N CYS A 65 9.73 -4.63 10.94
CA CYS A 65 11.14 -4.32 11.15
C CYS A 65 11.22 -2.90 11.68
N SER A 66 12.10 -2.64 12.65
CA SER A 66 12.32 -1.29 13.12
C SER A 66 12.98 -0.41 12.06
N CYS A 67 13.34 -1.01 10.91
CA CYS A 67 13.96 -0.28 9.81
C CYS A 67 12.96 0.42 8.90
N THR A 68 11.66 0.22 9.09
CA THR A 68 10.66 0.88 8.24
C THR A 68 9.75 1.77 9.07
N HIS A 69 9.24 2.80 8.40
CA HIS A 69 8.31 3.77 8.98
C HIS A 69 7.36 4.20 7.87
N ALA A 70 6.10 4.37 8.20
CA ALA A 70 5.09 4.74 7.20
C ALA A 70 4.42 6.05 7.58
N GLU A 71 4.10 6.85 6.55
CA GLU A 71 3.40 8.12 6.72
C GLU A 71 2.33 8.27 5.66
N TYR A 72 1.19 8.79 6.06
CA TYR A 72 0.08 9.08 5.15
C TYR A 72 -0.84 10.09 5.82
N VAL A 73 -1.72 10.72 5.03
CA VAL A 73 -2.69 11.66 5.57
C VAL A 73 -3.84 10.85 6.18
N GLU A 74 -4.08 11.03 7.48
CA GLU A 74 -5.01 10.20 8.24
C GLU A 74 -6.42 10.74 8.15
N LYS A 75 -7.01 10.57 6.97
CA LYS A 75 -8.40 10.94 6.72
C LYS A 75 -9.06 9.80 5.95
N PRO A 76 -10.38 9.65 6.07
CA PRO A 76 -11.08 8.61 5.31
C PRO A 76 -10.83 8.78 3.82
N ILE A 77 -10.76 7.66 3.12
CA ILE A 77 -10.59 7.64 1.66
C ILE A 77 -11.94 7.28 1.06
N SER A 78 -12.51 8.22 0.31
CA SER A 78 -13.84 8.01 -0.27
C SER A 78 -13.80 6.93 -1.34
N PRO A 79 -14.95 6.28 -1.60
CA PRO A 79 -15.01 5.28 -2.67
C PRO A 79 -14.47 5.82 -3.99
N GLY A 80 -13.64 5.03 -4.66
CA GLY A 80 -13.06 5.38 -5.93
C GLY A 80 -11.89 6.32 -5.85
N HIS A 81 -11.46 6.71 -4.65
CA HIS A 81 -10.35 7.64 -4.48
C HIS A 81 -9.12 6.92 -3.95
N GLY A 82 -8.00 7.60 -4.02
CA GLY A 82 -6.73 7.07 -3.55
C GLY A 82 -6.00 8.03 -2.65
N ARG A 83 -4.95 7.53 -2.02
CA ARG A 83 -4.09 8.31 -1.15
C ARG A 83 -2.69 7.75 -1.20
N THR A 84 -1.70 8.63 -1.12
CA THR A 84 -0.31 8.22 -1.13
C THR A 84 0.09 7.71 0.24
N LEU A 85 0.77 6.56 0.24
CA LEU A 85 1.43 6.00 1.41
C LEU A 85 2.92 6.10 1.17
N LYS A 86 3.63 6.73 2.09
CA LYS A 86 5.09 6.81 2.01
C LYS A 86 5.68 5.83 2.99
N ILE A 87 6.59 4.99 2.51
CA ILE A 87 7.32 4.07 3.37
C ILE A 87 8.79 4.46 3.33
N PHE A 88 9.35 4.66 4.51
CA PHE A 88 10.76 5.02 4.68
C PHE A 88 11.52 3.79 5.13
N LEU A 89 12.64 3.52 4.48
CA LEU A 89 13.50 2.40 4.81
C LEU A 89 14.84 2.93 5.29
N ASP A 90 15.16 2.64 6.54
CA ASP A 90 16.46 3.04 7.10
C ASP A 90 17.47 1.94 6.73
N THR A 91 18.25 2.20 5.70
CA THR A 91 19.17 1.21 5.17
C THR A 91 20.31 0.91 6.14
N GLY A 92 20.55 1.77 7.14
CA GLY A 92 21.57 1.52 8.13
C GLY A 92 21.25 0.33 9.03
N HIS A 93 19.98 -0.08 9.09
CA HIS A 93 19.57 -1.23 9.88
C HIS A 93 19.60 -2.55 9.09
N LEU A 94 19.93 -2.49 7.80
CA LEU A 94 20.00 -3.69 6.97
C LEU A 94 21.38 -4.33 7.11
N THR A 95 21.40 -5.66 7.09
CA THR A 95 22.66 -6.38 6.99
C THR A 95 23.00 -6.59 5.50
N PRO A 96 24.29 -6.78 5.17
CA PRO A 96 24.65 -7.03 3.78
C PRO A 96 23.94 -8.26 3.23
N GLY A 97 23.58 -8.20 1.95
CA GLY A 97 22.95 -9.29 1.25
C GLY A 97 21.52 -8.97 0.88
N GLU A 98 20.85 -9.97 0.34
CA GLU A 98 19.46 -9.83 -0.08
C GLU A 98 18.55 -9.71 1.14
N PHE A 99 17.50 -8.91 0.99
CA PHE A 99 16.57 -8.69 2.09
C PHE A 99 15.15 -8.55 1.56
N THR A 100 14.20 -8.84 2.45
CA THR A 100 12.79 -8.54 2.26
C THR A 100 12.29 -7.91 3.55
N ARG A 101 11.61 -6.78 3.43
CA ARG A 101 11.01 -6.11 4.58
C ARG A 101 9.54 -5.90 4.28
N THR A 102 8.69 -6.32 5.19
CA THR A 102 7.24 -6.34 4.99
C THR A 102 6.58 -5.31 5.88
N VAL A 103 5.63 -4.58 5.29
CA VAL A 103 4.77 -3.65 6.00
C VAL A 103 3.34 -4.09 5.73
N ILE A 104 2.53 -4.21 6.78
CA ILE A 104 1.15 -4.65 6.64
C ILE A 104 0.24 -3.49 6.98
N VAL A 105 -0.63 -3.14 6.04
CA VAL A 105 -1.61 -2.06 6.23
C VAL A 105 -2.93 -2.69 6.59
N HIS A 106 -3.44 -2.35 7.77
CA HIS A 106 -4.74 -2.81 8.25
C HIS A 106 -5.77 -1.72 8.03
N SER A 107 -6.99 -2.11 7.68
CA SER A 107 -8.06 -1.15 7.44
C SER A 107 -9.40 -1.83 7.64
N ASN A 108 -10.46 -1.02 7.59
CA ASN A 108 -11.81 -1.56 7.61
C ASN A 108 -12.16 -2.20 6.25
N GLY A 109 -11.27 -2.12 5.28
CA GLY A 109 -11.45 -2.72 3.96
C GLY A 109 -10.48 -3.84 3.67
N GLY A 110 -9.87 -4.45 4.70
CA GLY A 110 -8.97 -5.57 4.55
C GLY A 110 -7.54 -5.21 4.90
N GLU A 111 -6.68 -6.23 4.85
CA GLU A 111 -5.25 -6.10 5.08
C GLU A 111 -4.51 -6.26 3.78
N VAL A 112 -3.45 -5.49 3.61
CA VAL A 112 -2.56 -5.66 2.46
C VAL A 112 -1.13 -5.61 2.95
N ALA A 113 -0.33 -6.58 2.53
CA ALA A 113 1.10 -6.63 2.84
C ALA A 113 1.88 -6.03 1.69
N ILE A 114 2.87 -5.21 2.01
CA ILE A 114 3.77 -4.60 1.04
C ILE A 114 5.16 -5.12 1.33
N ASP A 115 5.84 -5.62 0.30
CA ASP A 115 7.20 -6.12 0.44
C ASP A 115 8.19 -5.20 -0.25
N LEU A 116 9.19 -4.77 0.48
CA LEU A 116 10.36 -4.09 -0.08
C LEU A 116 11.47 -5.14 -0.17
N THR A 117 11.99 -5.34 -1.37
CA THR A 117 13.06 -6.31 -1.58
C THR A 117 14.25 -5.62 -2.22
N GLY A 118 15.43 -6.15 -1.96
CA GLY A 118 16.62 -5.59 -2.53
C GLY A 118 17.87 -6.31 -2.06
N ASN A 119 19.02 -5.69 -2.31
CA ASN A 119 20.30 -6.25 -1.94
C ASN A 119 21.17 -5.15 -1.37
N ARG A 120 21.53 -5.25 -0.09
CA ARG A 120 22.41 -4.28 0.52
C ARG A 120 23.86 -4.69 0.29
N LEU A 121 24.59 -3.79 -0.32
CA LEU A 121 26.01 -4.02 -0.65
C LEU A 121 26.87 -3.86 0.61
N ASN A 122 28.04 -4.47 0.55
CA ASN A 122 29.00 -4.36 1.65
C ASN A 122 29.66 -3.00 1.67
#